data_3bad49c80691e7408404b411af6c33d0
#
_entry.id   3bad49c80691e7408404b411af6c33d0
#
_cell.length_a   1.000
_cell.length_b   1.000
_cell.length_c   1.000
_cell.angle_alpha   90.00
_cell.angle_beta   90.00
_cell.angle_gamma   90.00
#
_symmetry.space_group_name_H-M   'P 1'
#
loop_
_entity.id
_entity.type
_entity.pdbx_description
1 polymer ?
#
loop_
_entity_poly.entity_id
_entity_poly.type
_entity_poly.pdbx_seq_one_letter_code
_entity_poly.pdbx_strand_id
1 'polypeptide(L)'
;SHLLAVWRRDRQDSESLLAFIDRTGKAKLKEEFIPFTILPPFEEDSSHYYDWEADEEFIMEDLGPGECAGGALEMIENRILEAEQELYVARLLAEKDQHATAVNKAYRAVLAAAKAVLVPEGIDPNTDAETFVAFERRFGATGLITAEYTTPSAKIGDLGPKETTAAFAAEKLRYAKGFVEACKTMSEELGKKLKADATKPDQATQTAAPVSPAAVTKPVTTLDLRGVMCPINYVKTKLKLELMEPGEVLEVWLDAGEPIKNVPQSLRNDGQNVISEVPSENYYKVTVEKAV
;
A
#
# COMPACT_ATOMS: atom_id res chain seq x y z
N SER A 1 8.14 -37.41 -12.21
CA SER A 1 6.80 -36.85 -12.49
C SER A 1 5.87 -38.01 -12.86
N HIS A 2 4.66 -38.06 -12.29
CA HIS A 2 3.65 -39.11 -12.50
C HIS A 2 3.26 -39.25 -13.97
N LEU A 3 3.11 -38.12 -14.71
CA LEU A 3 2.83 -38.16 -16.14
C LEU A 3 3.86 -38.96 -16.95
N LEU A 4 5.13 -38.83 -16.63
CA LEU A 4 6.17 -39.64 -17.30
C LEU A 4 6.08 -41.13 -16.96
N ALA A 5 5.65 -41.46 -15.75
CA ALA A 5 5.42 -42.88 -15.36
C ALA A 5 4.23 -43.47 -16.12
N VAL A 6 3.11 -42.76 -16.22
CA VAL A 6 1.93 -43.15 -16.98
C VAL A 6 2.28 -43.28 -18.47
N TRP A 7 2.98 -42.30 -19.05
CA TRP A 7 3.45 -42.41 -20.42
C TRP A 7 4.35 -43.63 -20.66
N ARG A 8 5.33 -43.88 -19.81
CA ARG A 8 6.21 -45.08 -19.93
C ARG A 8 5.45 -46.39 -19.85
N ARG A 9 4.40 -46.45 -19.03
CA ARG A 9 3.54 -47.61 -18.84
C ARG A 9 2.66 -47.88 -20.07
N ASP A 10 2.03 -46.83 -20.64
CA ASP A 10 0.92 -46.95 -21.57
C ASP A 10 1.21 -46.49 -23.00
N ARG A 11 2.46 -46.03 -23.29
CA ARG A 11 2.86 -45.59 -24.64
C ARG A 11 2.89 -46.79 -25.60
N GLN A 12 2.58 -46.51 -26.87
CA GLN A 12 2.83 -47.42 -27.98
C GLN A 12 4.30 -47.30 -28.46
N ASP A 13 4.78 -48.30 -29.23
CA ASP A 13 6.16 -48.30 -29.71
C ASP A 13 6.53 -46.98 -30.39
N SER A 14 7.63 -46.40 -29.94
CA SER A 14 8.17 -45.11 -30.44
C SER A 14 7.27 -43.87 -30.27
N GLU A 15 6.16 -43.99 -29.52
CA GLU A 15 5.26 -42.86 -29.29
C GLU A 15 5.90 -41.77 -28.43
N SER A 16 5.90 -40.54 -28.92
CA SER A 16 6.34 -39.38 -28.13
C SER A 16 5.34 -39.04 -27.02
N LEU A 17 5.81 -38.33 -25.99
CA LEU A 17 4.92 -37.88 -24.90
C LEU A 17 3.75 -37.02 -25.42
N LEU A 18 4.00 -36.16 -26.40
CA LEU A 18 2.96 -35.31 -27.00
C LEU A 18 1.91 -36.14 -27.74
N ALA A 19 2.34 -37.09 -28.58
CA ALA A 19 1.43 -37.99 -29.29
C ALA A 19 0.60 -38.85 -28.31
N PHE A 20 1.20 -39.31 -27.24
CA PHE A 20 0.50 -40.02 -26.17
C PHE A 20 -0.58 -39.17 -25.51
N ILE A 21 -0.27 -37.89 -25.17
CA ILE A 21 -1.24 -36.97 -24.59
C ILE A 21 -2.41 -36.73 -25.55
N ASP A 22 -2.14 -36.50 -26.83
CA ASP A 22 -3.15 -36.28 -27.85
C ASP A 22 -4.04 -37.51 -28.07
N ARG A 23 -3.44 -38.71 -28.13
CA ARG A 23 -4.18 -39.99 -28.27
C ARG A 23 -5.02 -40.32 -27.05
N THR A 24 -4.44 -40.16 -25.84
CA THR A 24 -5.11 -40.53 -24.59
C THR A 24 -6.23 -39.55 -24.25
N GLY A 25 -6.05 -38.29 -24.59
CA GLY A 25 -6.99 -37.21 -24.34
C GLY A 25 -6.94 -36.69 -22.90
N LYS A 26 -7.20 -35.38 -22.77
CA LYS A 26 -7.10 -34.66 -21.48
C LYS A 26 -8.03 -35.21 -20.39
N ALA A 27 -9.23 -35.71 -20.77
CA ALA A 27 -10.21 -36.21 -19.82
C ALA A 27 -9.67 -37.46 -19.09
N LYS A 28 -9.13 -38.44 -19.85
CA LYS A 28 -8.59 -39.68 -19.30
C LYS A 28 -7.31 -39.41 -18.49
N LEU A 29 -6.44 -38.54 -18.95
CA LEU A 29 -5.27 -38.14 -18.18
C LEU A 29 -5.66 -37.46 -16.87
N LYS A 30 -6.71 -36.64 -16.86
CA LYS A 30 -7.20 -36.00 -15.64
C LYS A 30 -7.62 -37.01 -14.57
N GLU A 31 -8.26 -38.11 -14.98
CA GLU A 31 -8.64 -39.21 -14.06
C GLU A 31 -7.42 -39.82 -13.35
N GLU A 32 -6.31 -39.99 -14.05
CA GLU A 32 -5.05 -40.53 -13.47
C GLU A 32 -4.44 -39.56 -12.42
N PHE A 33 -4.80 -38.28 -12.45
CA PHE A 33 -4.29 -37.29 -11.52
C PHE A 33 -5.25 -36.99 -10.35
N ILE A 34 -6.49 -37.48 -10.37
CA ILE A 34 -7.44 -37.29 -9.27
C ILE A 34 -6.83 -37.65 -7.89
N PRO A 35 -6.08 -38.78 -7.73
CA PRO A 35 -5.49 -39.09 -6.44
C PRO A 35 -4.51 -38.05 -5.90
N PHE A 36 -3.91 -37.26 -6.78
CA PHE A 36 -2.96 -36.18 -6.42
C PHE A 36 -3.64 -34.83 -6.17
N THR A 37 -4.96 -34.75 -6.35
CA THR A 37 -5.75 -33.56 -6.03
C THR A 37 -6.40 -33.65 -4.65
N ILE A 38 -6.30 -34.81 -4.02
CA ILE A 38 -6.80 -35.03 -2.67
C ILE A 38 -5.62 -34.85 -1.73
N LEU A 39 -5.64 -33.75 -0.99
CA LEU A 39 -4.65 -33.52 0.05
C LEU A 39 -5.01 -34.34 1.28
N PRO A 40 -4.05 -34.98 1.94
CA PRO A 40 -4.29 -35.60 3.23
C PRO A 40 -4.69 -34.51 4.25
N PRO A 41 -5.45 -34.85 5.30
CA PRO A 41 -5.66 -33.94 6.41
C PRO A 41 -4.34 -33.46 7.01
N PHE A 42 -4.31 -32.25 7.54
CA PHE A 42 -3.11 -31.64 8.12
C PHE A 42 -2.45 -32.54 9.19
N GLU A 43 -3.27 -33.23 9.99
CA GLU A 43 -2.81 -34.13 11.05
C GLU A 43 -2.13 -35.41 10.53
N GLU A 44 -2.36 -35.80 9.26
CA GLU A 44 -1.75 -36.94 8.62
C GLU A 44 -0.45 -36.58 7.88
N ASP A 45 -0.45 -35.45 7.18
CA ASP A 45 0.75 -34.95 6.49
C ASP A 45 0.71 -33.41 6.34
N SER A 46 1.35 -32.74 7.27
CA SER A 46 1.43 -31.26 7.30
C SER A 46 2.31 -30.67 6.19
N SER A 47 3.18 -31.47 5.56
CA SER A 47 4.13 -30.98 4.54
C SER A 47 3.47 -30.39 3.30
N HIS A 48 2.21 -30.76 3.02
CA HIS A 48 1.41 -30.20 1.93
C HIS A 48 0.83 -28.81 2.20
N TYR A 49 0.94 -28.34 3.45
CA TYR A 49 0.35 -27.07 3.92
C TYR A 49 1.41 -26.00 4.22
N TYR A 50 2.69 -26.35 4.03
CA TYR A 50 3.78 -25.39 4.13
C TYR A 50 4.04 -24.72 2.79
N ASP A 51 4.49 -23.47 2.83
CA ASP A 51 4.95 -22.77 1.66
C ASP A 51 6.20 -23.45 1.08
N TRP A 52 6.43 -23.24 -0.21
CA TRP A 52 7.61 -23.77 -0.89
C TRP A 52 8.89 -23.32 -0.17
N GLU A 53 9.73 -24.28 0.22
CA GLU A 53 10.97 -24.08 0.98
C GLU A 53 10.77 -23.57 2.43
N ALA A 54 9.55 -23.56 2.98
CA ALA A 54 9.32 -23.27 4.39
C ALA A 54 9.50 -24.51 5.25
N ASP A 55 10.21 -24.37 6.36
CA ASP A 55 10.41 -25.43 7.37
C ASP A 55 9.36 -25.36 8.49
N GLU A 56 8.57 -24.30 8.53
CA GLU A 56 7.59 -24.01 9.56
C GLU A 56 6.20 -23.74 8.96
N GLU A 57 5.18 -23.93 9.78
CA GLU A 57 3.78 -23.65 9.44
C GLU A 57 3.61 -22.17 9.13
N PHE A 58 2.80 -21.86 8.09
CA PHE A 58 2.44 -20.48 7.75
C PHE A 58 1.68 -19.82 8.90
N ILE A 59 2.27 -18.79 9.50
CA ILE A 59 1.66 -18.01 10.56
C ILE A 59 1.19 -16.66 9.97
N MET A 60 -0.06 -16.29 10.24
CA MET A 60 -0.63 -15.01 9.78
C MET A 60 0.17 -13.79 10.30
N GLU A 61 0.90 -13.95 11.41
CA GLU A 61 1.77 -12.92 11.99
C GLU A 61 2.97 -12.57 11.08
N ASP A 62 3.36 -13.47 10.17
CA ASP A 62 4.42 -13.25 9.18
C ASP A 62 3.90 -12.59 7.88
N LEU A 63 2.60 -12.48 7.71
CA LEU A 63 2.02 -11.62 6.70
C LEU A 63 2.39 -10.17 7.03
N GLY A 64 3.28 -9.60 6.25
CA GLY A 64 3.56 -8.17 6.33
C GLY A 64 2.27 -7.34 6.18
N PRO A 65 2.36 -6.02 6.28
CA PRO A 65 1.21 -5.15 6.07
C PRO A 65 0.56 -5.51 4.73
N GLY A 66 -0.77 -5.58 4.68
CA GLY A 66 -1.52 -5.89 3.47
C GLY A 66 -1.05 -5.05 2.27
N GLU A 67 -1.28 -5.52 1.05
CA GLU A 67 -0.71 -4.95 -0.20
C GLU A 67 -0.87 -3.42 -0.28
N CYS A 68 -2.01 -2.86 0.13
CA CYS A 68 -2.22 -1.41 0.16
C CYS A 68 -1.43 -0.70 1.26
N ALA A 69 -1.28 -1.31 2.44
CA ALA A 69 -0.48 -0.74 3.52
C ALA A 69 1.02 -0.81 3.17
N GLY A 70 1.47 -1.92 2.57
CA GLY A 70 2.80 -2.07 2.00
C GLY A 70 3.09 -1.02 0.93
N GLY A 71 2.17 -0.82 -0.01
CA GLY A 71 2.27 0.20 -1.04
C GLY A 71 2.29 1.64 -0.49
N ALA A 72 1.56 1.92 0.60
CA ALA A 72 1.63 3.22 1.26
C ALA A 72 3.01 3.45 1.91
N LEU A 73 3.56 2.43 2.57
CA LEU A 73 4.91 2.51 3.15
C LEU A 73 5.97 2.70 2.08
N GLU A 74 5.91 1.95 1.00
CA GLU A 74 6.82 2.09 -0.14
C GLU A 74 6.74 3.49 -0.77
N MET A 75 5.54 4.05 -0.90
CA MET A 75 5.35 5.42 -1.40
C MET A 75 6.02 6.45 -0.48
N ILE A 76 5.90 6.30 0.85
CA ILE A 76 6.56 7.17 1.83
C ILE A 76 8.08 7.07 1.68
N GLU A 77 8.63 5.85 1.67
CA GLU A 77 10.07 5.59 1.55
C GLU A 77 10.64 6.16 0.26
N ASN A 78 9.97 5.95 -0.87
CA ASN A 78 10.38 6.48 -2.17
C ASN A 78 10.40 8.02 -2.20
N ARG A 79 9.41 8.69 -1.60
CA ARG A 79 9.37 10.17 -1.52
C ARG A 79 10.45 10.73 -0.59
N ILE A 80 10.77 10.06 0.51
CA ILE A 80 11.89 10.44 1.38
C ILE A 80 13.22 10.25 0.64
N LEU A 81 13.41 9.14 -0.07
CA LEU A 81 14.60 8.90 -0.89
C LEU A 81 14.76 9.97 -1.98
N GLU A 82 13.68 10.33 -2.67
CA GLU A 82 13.68 11.45 -3.63
C GLU A 82 14.13 12.75 -2.98
N ALA A 83 13.63 13.08 -1.79
CA ALA A 83 14.02 14.26 -1.06
C ALA A 83 15.53 14.26 -0.71
N GLU A 84 16.07 13.14 -0.25
CA GLU A 84 17.49 12.99 0.05
C GLU A 84 18.36 13.11 -1.21
N GLN A 85 17.92 12.55 -2.34
CA GLN A 85 18.61 12.67 -3.63
C GLN A 85 18.63 14.12 -4.12
N GLU A 86 17.51 14.83 -4.05
CA GLU A 86 17.43 16.24 -4.44
C GLU A 86 18.33 17.13 -3.55
N LEU A 87 18.41 16.84 -2.24
CA LEU A 87 19.33 17.53 -1.32
C LEU A 87 20.81 17.25 -1.68
N TYR A 88 21.13 16.01 -1.99
CA TYR A 88 22.48 15.64 -2.40
C TYR A 88 22.92 16.41 -3.65
N VAL A 89 22.03 16.43 -4.67
CA VAL A 89 22.29 17.19 -5.91
C VAL A 89 22.38 18.68 -5.63
N ALA A 90 21.51 19.24 -4.77
CA ALA A 90 21.54 20.64 -4.38
C ALA A 90 22.91 21.04 -3.79
N ARG A 91 23.46 20.19 -2.92
CA ARG A 91 24.78 20.41 -2.32
C ARG A 91 25.91 20.41 -3.37
N LEU A 92 25.90 19.40 -4.27
CA LEU A 92 26.90 19.35 -5.35
C LEU A 92 26.86 20.55 -6.29
N LEU A 93 25.65 21.08 -6.57
CA LEU A 93 25.47 22.27 -7.38
C LEU A 93 25.95 23.52 -6.67
N ALA A 94 25.72 23.65 -5.37
CA ALA A 94 26.22 24.75 -4.57
C ALA A 94 27.77 24.79 -4.51
N GLU A 95 28.41 23.61 -4.41
CA GLU A 95 29.89 23.47 -4.47
C GLU A 95 30.47 23.86 -5.84
N LYS A 96 29.65 23.87 -6.89
CA LYS A 96 30.02 24.29 -8.26
C LYS A 96 29.56 25.71 -8.59
N ASP A 97 29.25 26.54 -7.57
CA ASP A 97 28.73 27.90 -7.70
C ASP A 97 27.42 28.04 -8.50
N GLN A 98 26.70 26.93 -8.69
CA GLN A 98 25.38 26.91 -9.37
C GLN A 98 24.23 27.17 -8.36
N HIS A 99 24.30 28.32 -7.67
CA HIS A 99 23.48 28.61 -6.50
C HIS A 99 21.98 28.63 -6.78
N ALA A 100 21.53 29.23 -7.90
CA ALA A 100 20.11 29.29 -8.25
C ALA A 100 19.52 27.87 -8.50
N THR A 101 20.29 27.00 -9.20
CA THR A 101 19.86 25.62 -9.43
C THR A 101 19.88 24.81 -8.13
N ALA A 102 20.85 25.06 -7.26
CA ALA A 102 20.93 24.43 -5.94
C ALA A 102 19.70 24.78 -5.08
N VAL A 103 19.26 26.04 -5.07
CA VAL A 103 18.03 26.45 -4.37
C VAL A 103 16.79 25.76 -4.92
N ASN A 104 16.69 25.65 -6.25
CA ASN A 104 15.56 24.93 -6.87
C ASN A 104 15.53 23.44 -6.46
N LYS A 105 16.69 22.80 -6.39
CA LYS A 105 16.81 21.42 -5.91
C LYS A 105 16.46 21.29 -4.42
N ALA A 106 16.88 22.24 -3.59
CA ALA A 106 16.48 22.31 -2.19
C ALA A 106 14.95 22.47 -2.02
N TYR A 107 14.31 23.29 -2.86
CA TYR A 107 12.85 23.40 -2.91
C TYR A 107 12.18 22.07 -3.22
N ARG A 108 12.65 21.35 -4.23
CA ARG A 108 12.11 20.03 -4.62
C ARG A 108 12.27 19.00 -3.50
N ALA A 109 13.40 19.04 -2.78
CA ALA A 109 13.62 18.17 -1.64
C ALA A 109 12.58 18.42 -0.54
N VAL A 110 12.30 19.67 -0.20
CA VAL A 110 11.26 20.03 0.79
C VAL A 110 9.88 19.57 0.32
N LEU A 111 9.57 19.76 -0.96
CA LEU A 111 8.30 19.34 -1.55
C LEU A 111 8.10 17.81 -1.46
N ALA A 112 9.10 17.03 -1.85
CA ALA A 112 9.05 15.57 -1.78
C ALA A 112 8.87 15.08 -0.34
N ALA A 113 9.61 15.65 0.61
CA ALA A 113 9.49 15.31 2.03
C ALA A 113 8.10 15.69 2.60
N ALA A 114 7.55 16.84 2.23
CA ALA A 114 6.20 17.24 2.62
C ALA A 114 5.14 16.24 2.08
N LYS A 115 5.28 15.83 0.82
CA LYS A 115 4.39 14.83 0.21
C LYS A 115 4.49 13.46 0.91
N ALA A 116 5.68 13.05 1.37
CA ALA A 116 5.87 11.79 2.07
C ALA A 116 5.01 11.68 3.32
N VAL A 117 5.02 12.70 4.17
CA VAL A 117 4.27 12.71 5.43
C VAL A 117 2.77 12.95 5.27
N LEU A 118 2.32 13.36 4.08
CA LEU A 118 0.90 13.49 3.75
C LEU A 118 0.27 12.15 3.31
N VAL A 119 1.07 11.16 2.88
CA VAL A 119 0.56 9.83 2.48
C VAL A 119 -0.24 9.15 3.60
N PRO A 120 0.28 9.04 4.85
CA PRO A 120 -0.45 8.42 5.94
C PRO A 120 -1.75 9.14 6.32
N GLU A 121 -1.88 10.41 5.93
CA GLU A 121 -3.07 11.23 6.12
C GLU A 121 -4.10 11.09 4.96
N GLY A 122 -3.80 10.24 3.98
CA GLY A 122 -4.64 10.05 2.79
C GLY A 122 -4.71 11.30 1.90
N ILE A 123 -3.71 12.20 1.99
CA ILE A 123 -3.67 13.46 1.25
C ILE A 123 -2.65 13.34 0.12
N ASP A 124 -3.09 13.52 -1.12
CA ASP A 124 -2.24 13.49 -2.32
C ASP A 124 -2.49 14.74 -3.16
N PRO A 125 -1.75 15.83 -2.89
CA PRO A 125 -1.94 17.09 -3.60
C PRO A 125 -1.38 17.03 -5.02
N ASN A 126 -2.10 17.66 -5.96
CA ASN A 126 -1.71 17.69 -7.37
C ASN A 126 -0.67 18.78 -7.70
N THR A 127 -0.61 19.83 -6.89
CA THR A 127 0.30 20.98 -7.12
C THR A 127 1.20 21.23 -5.93
N ASP A 128 2.32 21.92 -6.17
CA ASP A 128 3.28 22.30 -5.13
C ASP A 128 2.64 23.20 -4.07
N ALA A 129 1.82 24.15 -4.50
CA ALA A 129 1.11 25.08 -3.62
C ALA A 129 0.13 24.31 -2.70
N GLU A 130 -0.65 23.40 -3.26
CA GLU A 130 -1.56 22.54 -2.49
C GLU A 130 -0.81 21.67 -1.49
N THR A 131 0.39 21.18 -1.85
CA THR A 131 1.23 20.38 -0.96
C THR A 131 1.60 21.16 0.29
N PHE A 132 2.10 22.39 0.13
CA PHE A 132 2.46 23.20 1.29
C PHE A 132 1.25 23.60 2.12
N VAL A 133 0.15 24.00 1.49
CA VAL A 133 -1.10 24.32 2.20
C VAL A 133 -1.61 23.13 2.99
N ALA A 134 -1.60 21.93 2.41
CA ALA A 134 -2.02 20.72 3.09
C ALA A 134 -1.11 20.37 4.26
N PHE A 135 0.21 20.46 4.07
CA PHE A 135 1.21 20.23 5.10
C PHE A 135 1.05 21.20 6.28
N GLU A 136 1.00 22.50 6.00
CA GLU A 136 0.88 23.55 7.02
C GLU A 136 -0.42 23.42 7.81
N ARG A 137 -1.53 23.15 7.12
CA ARG A 137 -2.83 22.90 7.76
C ARG A 137 -2.80 21.67 8.67
N ARG A 138 -2.16 20.58 8.22
CA ARG A 138 -2.17 19.32 8.95
C ARG A 138 -1.17 19.27 10.09
N PHE A 139 0.01 19.83 9.92
CA PHE A 139 1.12 19.69 10.86
C PHE A 139 1.51 21.00 11.56
N GLY A 140 1.10 22.14 11.04
CA GLY A 140 1.54 23.46 11.55
C GLY A 140 1.19 23.75 12.99
N ALA A 141 0.11 23.18 13.55
CA ALA A 141 -0.33 23.42 14.92
C ALA A 141 -0.28 22.15 15.81
N THR A 142 0.20 21.02 15.31
CA THR A 142 0.10 19.72 16.00
C THR A 142 1.24 19.45 16.99
N GLY A 143 2.35 20.18 16.90
CA GLY A 143 3.57 19.91 17.65
C GLY A 143 4.33 18.66 17.18
N LEU A 144 3.89 17.97 16.13
CA LEU A 144 4.55 16.79 15.56
C LEU A 144 5.83 17.14 14.81
N ILE A 145 5.99 18.41 14.41
CA ILE A 145 7.19 18.92 13.77
C ILE A 145 7.67 20.18 14.50
N THR A 146 8.98 20.41 14.49
CA THR A 146 9.58 21.58 15.11
C THR A 146 9.00 22.88 14.53
N ALA A 147 8.78 23.89 15.37
CA ALA A 147 8.16 25.17 14.99
C ALA A 147 8.85 25.86 13.79
N GLU A 148 10.16 25.67 13.60
CA GLU A 148 10.92 26.16 12.46
C GLU A 148 10.40 25.63 11.12
N TYR A 149 9.83 24.41 11.10
CA TYR A 149 9.41 23.68 9.90
C TYR A 149 7.89 23.67 9.67
N THR A 150 7.13 24.39 10.47
CA THR A 150 5.65 24.41 10.37
C THR A 150 5.11 25.18 9.15
N THR A 151 5.91 26.09 8.57
CA THR A 151 5.53 26.93 7.44
C THR A 151 6.58 26.87 6.31
N PRO A 152 6.71 25.71 5.64
CA PRO A 152 7.72 25.55 4.59
C PRO A 152 7.52 26.49 3.40
N SER A 153 6.28 26.84 3.05
CA SER A 153 6.00 27.78 1.96
C SER A 153 6.69 29.12 2.16
N ALA A 154 6.65 29.66 3.37
CA ALA A 154 7.28 30.94 3.71
C ALA A 154 8.83 30.86 3.72
N LYS A 155 9.39 29.70 4.01
CA LYS A 155 10.85 29.51 4.15
C LYS A 155 11.55 29.14 2.85
N ILE A 156 10.94 28.27 2.03
CA ILE A 156 11.54 27.74 0.81
C ILE A 156 10.86 28.25 -0.46
N GLY A 157 9.66 28.84 -0.40
CA GLY A 157 8.88 29.28 -1.55
C GLY A 157 9.54 30.41 -2.35
N ASP A 158 10.37 31.23 -1.70
CA ASP A 158 11.21 32.21 -2.39
C ASP A 158 12.45 31.52 -2.96
N LEU A 159 12.48 31.32 -4.27
CA LEU A 159 13.60 30.72 -5.01
C LEU A 159 14.74 31.72 -5.29
N GLY A 160 14.55 32.98 -4.94
CA GLY A 160 15.53 34.03 -5.16
C GLY A 160 15.66 34.48 -6.62
N PRO A 161 16.50 35.51 -6.87
CA PRO A 161 16.80 35.98 -8.20
C PRO A 161 17.66 34.99 -9.00
N LYS A 162 17.75 35.19 -10.33
CA LYS A 162 18.62 34.35 -11.19
C LYS A 162 20.09 34.41 -10.76
N GLU A 163 20.55 35.54 -10.22
CA GLU A 163 21.89 35.73 -9.65
C GLU A 163 21.85 35.51 -8.13
N THR A 164 21.53 34.29 -7.73
CA THR A 164 21.45 33.89 -6.32
C THR A 164 22.86 33.82 -5.69
N THR A 165 23.02 34.46 -4.52
CA THR A 165 24.29 34.43 -3.78
C THR A 165 24.54 33.11 -3.08
N ALA A 166 25.83 32.78 -2.83
CA ALA A 166 26.23 31.62 -2.06
C ALA A 166 25.59 31.62 -0.65
N ALA A 167 25.50 32.78 0.01
CA ALA A 167 24.91 32.88 1.34
C ALA A 167 23.41 32.53 1.32
N PHE A 168 22.65 33.00 0.34
CA PHE A 168 21.22 32.68 0.18
C PHE A 168 21.02 31.19 -0.09
N ALA A 169 21.84 30.63 -1.02
CA ALA A 169 21.78 29.21 -1.29
C ALA A 169 22.08 28.35 -0.05
N ALA A 170 23.12 28.69 0.70
CA ALA A 170 23.50 28.00 1.92
C ALA A 170 22.38 28.03 3.00
N GLU A 171 21.68 29.16 3.14
CA GLU A 171 20.52 29.26 4.05
C GLU A 171 19.39 28.32 3.61
N LYS A 172 19.01 28.32 2.32
CA LYS A 172 17.94 27.45 1.78
C LYS A 172 18.30 25.97 1.89
N LEU A 173 19.55 25.58 1.60
CA LEU A 173 20.02 24.21 1.74
C LEU A 173 20.02 23.75 3.20
N ARG A 174 20.44 24.61 4.14
CA ARG A 174 20.39 24.29 5.56
C ARG A 174 18.96 24.05 6.01
N TYR A 175 18.03 24.93 5.65
CA TYR A 175 16.62 24.75 5.95
C TYR A 175 16.07 23.46 5.35
N ALA A 176 16.30 23.21 4.06
CA ALA A 176 15.82 22.02 3.38
C ALA A 176 16.36 20.73 4.03
N LYS A 177 17.66 20.70 4.41
CA LYS A 177 18.23 19.56 5.11
C LYS A 177 17.50 19.26 6.42
N GLY A 178 17.32 20.27 7.26
CA GLY A 178 16.64 20.07 8.54
C GLY A 178 15.17 19.70 8.38
N PHE A 179 14.49 20.26 7.39
CA PHE A 179 13.10 19.91 7.07
C PHE A 179 12.96 18.43 6.62
N VAL A 180 13.83 17.98 5.69
CA VAL A 180 13.81 16.60 5.21
C VAL A 180 14.08 15.62 6.36
N GLU A 181 15.04 15.92 7.23
CA GLU A 181 15.34 15.09 8.40
C GLU A 181 14.15 15.02 9.36
N ALA A 182 13.50 16.17 9.62
CA ALA A 182 12.30 16.22 10.46
C ALA A 182 11.14 15.40 9.86
N CYS A 183 10.90 15.51 8.55
CA CYS A 183 9.87 14.71 7.86
C CYS A 183 10.22 13.22 7.86
N LYS A 184 11.49 12.85 7.68
CA LYS A 184 11.96 11.47 7.76
C LYS A 184 11.65 10.86 9.12
N THR A 185 12.05 11.53 10.20
CA THR A 185 11.75 11.08 11.57
C THR A 185 10.25 10.94 11.79
N MET A 186 9.47 11.91 11.35
CA MET A 186 8.01 11.85 11.46
C MET A 186 7.41 10.71 10.63
N SER A 187 7.90 10.46 9.43
CA SER A 187 7.43 9.37 8.57
C SER A 187 7.72 7.99 9.16
N GLU A 188 8.85 7.82 9.85
CA GLU A 188 9.18 6.58 10.57
C GLU A 188 8.19 6.31 11.70
N GLU A 189 7.81 7.34 12.47
CA GLU A 189 6.81 7.21 13.54
C GLU A 189 5.40 6.91 12.99
N LEU A 190 5.00 7.57 11.91
CA LEU A 190 3.73 7.30 11.23
C LEU A 190 3.72 5.92 10.57
N GLY A 191 4.83 5.49 9.99
CA GLY A 191 5.01 4.16 9.42
C GLY A 191 4.91 3.04 10.45
N LYS A 192 5.44 3.25 11.68
CA LYS A 192 5.26 2.30 12.80
C LYS A 192 3.79 2.11 13.15
N LYS A 193 2.98 3.17 13.13
CA LYS A 193 1.52 3.07 13.36
C LYS A 193 0.84 2.25 12.26
N LEU A 194 1.17 2.49 10.99
CA LEU A 194 0.62 1.71 9.87
C LEU A 194 0.98 0.22 10.00
N LYS A 195 2.21 -0.11 10.41
CA LYS A 195 2.65 -1.50 10.64
C LYS A 195 1.98 -2.11 11.87
N ALA A 196 1.90 -1.40 12.99
CA ALA A 196 1.32 -1.91 14.23
C ALA A 196 -0.17 -2.20 14.12
N ASP A 197 -0.90 -1.42 13.32
CA ASP A 197 -2.31 -1.64 13.06
C ASP A 197 -2.55 -2.83 12.11
N ALA A 198 -1.60 -3.12 11.21
CA ALA A 198 -1.67 -4.25 10.29
C ALA A 198 -1.29 -5.61 10.94
N THR A 199 -0.66 -5.59 12.13
CA THR A 199 -0.18 -6.80 12.83
C THR A 199 -1.00 -7.20 14.06
N LYS A 200 -2.18 -6.62 14.28
CA LYS A 200 -3.08 -7.09 15.35
C LYS A 200 -3.63 -8.46 14.97
N PRO A 201 -3.39 -9.53 15.78
CA PRO A 201 -3.85 -10.87 15.45
C PRO A 201 -5.38 -10.91 15.43
N ASP A 202 -5.91 -11.35 14.31
CA ASP A 202 -7.35 -11.52 14.11
C ASP A 202 -7.85 -12.74 14.88
N GLN A 203 -8.71 -12.52 15.88
CA GLN A 203 -9.52 -13.58 16.50
C GLN A 203 -10.82 -13.74 15.71
N ALA A 204 -10.74 -14.09 14.44
CA ALA A 204 -11.93 -14.53 13.71
C ALA A 204 -11.60 -15.30 12.43
N THR A 205 -11.10 -16.53 12.58
CA THR A 205 -11.24 -17.52 11.51
C THR A 205 -12.69 -17.98 11.47
N GLN A 206 -13.54 -17.23 10.76
CA GLN A 206 -14.81 -17.78 10.31
C GLN A 206 -14.82 -17.77 8.78
N THR A 207 -14.76 -18.96 8.23
CA THR A 207 -15.08 -19.28 6.85
C THR A 207 -16.36 -18.55 6.42
N ALA A 208 -16.21 -17.49 5.64
CA ALA A 208 -17.34 -16.80 5.06
C ALA A 208 -17.97 -17.67 3.97
N ALA A 209 -19.05 -18.35 4.32
CA ALA A 209 -20.05 -18.76 3.35
C ALA A 209 -20.65 -17.52 2.69
N PRO A 210 -21.08 -17.57 1.41
CA PRO A 210 -21.69 -16.42 0.74
C PRO A 210 -22.97 -16.00 1.47
N VAL A 211 -22.91 -14.87 2.16
CA VAL A 211 -24.07 -14.32 2.86
C VAL A 211 -24.94 -13.59 1.84
N SER A 212 -26.14 -14.07 1.66
CA SER A 212 -27.24 -13.38 0.97
C SER A 212 -27.41 -11.97 1.57
N PRO A 213 -27.75 -10.93 0.79
CA PRO A 213 -27.86 -9.56 1.29
C PRO A 213 -28.99 -9.44 2.31
N ALA A 214 -28.67 -9.61 3.58
CA ALA A 214 -29.54 -9.22 4.67
C ALA A 214 -29.51 -7.68 4.74
N ALA A 215 -30.68 -7.06 4.71
CA ALA A 215 -30.85 -5.61 4.76
C ALA A 215 -30.10 -5.04 5.97
N VAL A 216 -29.06 -4.24 5.73
CA VAL A 216 -28.36 -3.49 6.77
C VAL A 216 -29.31 -2.40 7.25
N THR A 217 -29.84 -2.55 8.46
CA THR A 217 -30.78 -1.60 9.09
C THR A 217 -30.08 -0.46 9.84
N LYS A 218 -28.74 -0.42 9.83
CA LYS A 218 -27.93 0.64 10.45
C LYS A 218 -27.71 1.80 9.47
N PRO A 219 -27.55 3.04 9.94
CA PRO A 219 -27.20 4.16 9.07
C PRO A 219 -25.85 3.87 8.39
N VAL A 220 -25.83 3.94 7.07
CA VAL A 220 -24.65 3.70 6.26
C VAL A 220 -24.01 5.04 5.92
N THR A 221 -22.77 5.24 6.34
CA THR A 221 -21.96 6.38 5.87
C THR A 221 -21.36 6.05 4.51
N THR A 222 -21.45 6.93 3.52
CA THR A 222 -20.90 6.71 2.18
C THR A 222 -19.58 7.47 2.01
N LEU A 223 -18.58 6.81 1.41
CA LEU A 223 -17.30 7.38 1.03
C LEU A 223 -17.03 7.11 -0.46
N ASP A 224 -17.11 8.17 -1.28
CA ASP A 224 -16.82 8.08 -2.72
C ASP A 224 -15.32 8.27 -2.98
N LEU A 225 -14.67 7.22 -3.42
CA LEU A 225 -13.23 7.18 -3.75
C LEU A 225 -12.98 6.85 -5.22
N ARG A 226 -13.98 7.04 -6.09
CA ARG A 226 -13.79 6.86 -7.53
C ARG A 226 -12.78 7.89 -8.05
N GLY A 227 -11.89 7.46 -8.93
CA GLY A 227 -10.78 8.27 -9.44
C GLY A 227 -9.61 8.42 -8.47
N VAL A 228 -9.67 7.84 -7.27
CA VAL A 228 -8.56 7.85 -6.31
C VAL A 228 -7.72 6.58 -6.52
N MET A 229 -6.42 6.76 -6.78
CA MET A 229 -5.50 5.65 -7.02
C MET A 229 -5.09 4.93 -5.74
N CYS A 230 -4.75 3.64 -5.86
CA CYS A 230 -4.05 2.91 -4.80
C CYS A 230 -2.64 3.52 -4.58
N PRO A 231 -2.15 3.60 -3.33
CA PRO A 231 -2.78 3.12 -2.09
C PRO A 231 -3.63 4.18 -1.36
N ILE A 232 -3.81 5.38 -1.90
CA ILE A 232 -4.49 6.51 -1.24
C ILE A 232 -5.96 6.20 -0.91
N ASN A 233 -6.65 5.45 -1.77
CA ASN A 233 -8.03 5.02 -1.53
C ASN A 233 -8.14 4.12 -0.27
N TYR A 234 -7.21 3.18 -0.07
CA TYR A 234 -7.13 2.39 1.15
C TYR A 234 -6.89 3.26 2.40
N VAL A 235 -5.89 4.16 2.34
CA VAL A 235 -5.57 5.05 3.47
C VAL A 235 -6.78 5.90 3.85
N LYS A 236 -7.49 6.48 2.87
CA LYS A 236 -8.73 7.26 3.13
C LYS A 236 -9.83 6.41 3.75
N THR A 237 -9.99 5.16 3.31
CA THR A 237 -10.98 4.25 3.88
C THR A 237 -10.63 3.93 5.33
N LYS A 238 -9.37 3.59 5.61
CA LYS A 238 -8.86 3.31 6.95
C LYS A 238 -9.08 4.48 7.90
N LEU A 239 -8.64 5.68 7.51
CA LEU A 239 -8.84 6.89 8.30
C LEU A 239 -10.32 7.18 8.59
N LYS A 240 -11.21 6.91 7.62
CA LYS A 240 -12.65 7.08 7.83
C LYS A 240 -13.18 6.08 8.84
N LEU A 241 -12.76 4.81 8.75
CA LEU A 241 -13.13 3.78 9.72
C LEU A 241 -12.60 4.08 11.12
N GLU A 242 -11.40 4.64 11.26
CA GLU A 242 -10.84 5.04 12.57
C GLU A 242 -11.71 6.08 13.31
N LEU A 243 -12.40 6.94 12.55
CA LEU A 243 -13.30 7.97 13.09
C LEU A 243 -14.71 7.44 13.40
N MET A 244 -14.99 6.17 13.14
CA MET A 244 -16.29 5.53 13.34
C MET A 244 -16.30 4.69 14.61
N GLU A 245 -17.50 4.54 15.20
CA GLU A 245 -17.69 3.66 16.36
C GLU A 245 -17.77 2.18 15.91
N PRO A 246 -17.31 1.23 16.75
CA PRO A 246 -17.43 -0.19 16.47
C PRO A 246 -18.88 -0.59 16.12
N GLY A 247 -19.02 -1.35 15.02
CA GLY A 247 -20.31 -1.79 14.50
C GLY A 247 -21.03 -0.76 13.61
N GLU A 248 -20.47 0.42 13.37
CA GLU A 248 -20.94 1.31 12.30
C GLU A 248 -20.55 0.78 10.93
N VAL A 249 -21.34 1.14 9.91
CA VAL A 249 -21.19 0.63 8.55
C VAL A 249 -20.78 1.74 7.59
N LEU A 250 -19.70 1.49 6.84
CA LEU A 250 -19.17 2.35 5.78
C LEU A 250 -19.41 1.70 4.41
N GLU A 251 -20.06 2.42 3.50
CA GLU A 251 -20.12 2.05 2.09
C GLU A 251 -19.05 2.83 1.31
N VAL A 252 -18.08 2.15 0.73
CA VAL A 252 -16.99 2.74 -0.05
C VAL A 252 -17.21 2.47 -1.53
N TRP A 253 -17.10 3.51 -2.36
CA TRP A 253 -17.19 3.39 -3.81
C TRP A 253 -15.81 3.38 -4.42
N LEU A 254 -15.46 2.29 -5.11
CA LEU A 254 -14.15 2.04 -5.70
C LEU A 254 -14.24 1.78 -7.19
N ASP A 255 -13.24 2.22 -7.94
CA ASP A 255 -13.12 1.88 -9.36
C ASP A 255 -12.85 0.39 -9.56
N ALA A 256 -13.19 -0.10 -10.77
CA ALA A 256 -12.80 -1.42 -11.23
C ALA A 256 -11.26 -1.51 -11.38
N GLY A 257 -10.73 -2.72 -11.25
CA GLY A 257 -9.29 -2.99 -11.41
C GLY A 257 -8.58 -3.20 -10.07
N GLU A 258 -7.47 -2.51 -9.82
CA GLU A 258 -6.67 -2.66 -8.59
C GLU A 258 -7.44 -2.23 -7.32
N PRO A 259 -8.18 -1.10 -7.30
CA PRO A 259 -8.86 -0.67 -6.09
C PRO A 259 -9.79 -1.72 -5.49
N ILE A 260 -10.66 -2.32 -6.32
CA ILE A 260 -11.61 -3.34 -5.82
C ILE A 260 -10.93 -4.66 -5.44
N LYS A 261 -9.77 -4.98 -6.00
CA LYS A 261 -9.01 -6.18 -5.63
C LYS A 261 -8.29 -6.02 -4.31
N ASN A 262 -7.63 -4.87 -4.13
CA ASN A 262 -6.65 -4.67 -3.07
C ASN A 262 -7.25 -4.07 -1.80
N VAL A 263 -8.16 -3.07 -1.93
CA VAL A 263 -8.71 -2.37 -0.76
C VAL A 263 -9.52 -3.30 0.16
N PRO A 264 -10.48 -4.12 -0.34
CA PRO A 264 -11.21 -5.03 0.54
C PRO A 264 -10.30 -6.05 1.21
N GLN A 265 -9.31 -6.57 0.49
CA GLN A 265 -8.36 -7.52 1.06
C GLN A 265 -7.51 -6.89 2.17
N SER A 266 -6.99 -5.67 1.93
CA SER A 266 -6.22 -4.95 2.94
C SER A 266 -7.06 -4.57 4.17
N LEU A 267 -8.33 -4.25 3.99
CA LEU A 267 -9.25 -3.99 5.11
C LEU A 267 -9.53 -5.26 5.94
N ARG A 268 -9.64 -6.43 5.30
CA ARG A 268 -9.72 -7.72 6.01
C ARG A 268 -8.44 -8.00 6.78
N ASN A 269 -7.28 -7.75 6.19
CA ASN A 269 -5.98 -7.91 6.86
C ASN A 269 -5.84 -6.95 8.07
N ASP A 270 -6.49 -5.77 8.02
CA ASP A 270 -6.57 -4.84 9.16
C ASP A 270 -7.66 -5.24 10.19
N GLY A 271 -8.26 -6.43 10.05
CA GLY A 271 -9.30 -6.92 10.97
C GLY A 271 -10.67 -6.25 10.78
N GLN A 272 -10.92 -5.54 9.68
CA GLN A 272 -12.22 -4.95 9.42
C GLN A 272 -13.19 -5.97 8.80
N ASN A 273 -14.47 -5.88 9.15
CA ASN A 273 -15.48 -6.79 8.62
C ASN A 273 -16.02 -6.30 7.27
N VAL A 274 -15.48 -6.82 6.17
CA VAL A 274 -15.97 -6.53 4.81
C VAL A 274 -17.22 -7.38 4.52
N ILE A 275 -18.40 -6.75 4.63
CA ILE A 275 -19.71 -7.41 4.52
C ILE A 275 -20.04 -7.79 3.06
N SER A 276 -19.80 -6.88 2.11
CA SER A 276 -20.18 -7.11 0.71
C SER A 276 -19.33 -6.31 -0.27
N GLU A 277 -19.23 -6.85 -1.48
CA GLU A 277 -18.59 -6.23 -2.65
C GLU A 277 -19.57 -6.37 -3.82
N VAL A 278 -20.29 -5.30 -4.15
CA VAL A 278 -21.37 -5.33 -5.16
C VAL A 278 -20.96 -4.49 -6.38
N PRO A 279 -20.95 -5.07 -7.59
CA PRO A 279 -20.72 -4.29 -8.80
C PRO A 279 -21.89 -3.31 -9.04
N SER A 280 -21.54 -2.10 -9.48
CA SER A 280 -22.45 -1.08 -9.99
C SER A 280 -22.08 -0.78 -11.43
N GLU A 281 -22.67 0.21 -12.08
CA GLU A 281 -22.48 0.45 -13.52
C GLU A 281 -20.99 0.51 -13.95
N ASN A 282 -20.19 1.38 -13.32
CA ASN A 282 -18.78 1.61 -13.65
C ASN A 282 -17.85 1.50 -12.43
N TYR A 283 -18.35 1.06 -11.28
CA TYR A 283 -17.62 1.02 -10.02
C TYR A 283 -18.13 -0.12 -9.12
N TYR A 284 -17.56 -0.27 -7.97
CA TYR A 284 -17.97 -1.26 -6.97
C TYR A 284 -18.35 -0.55 -5.67
N LYS A 285 -19.38 -1.08 -5.01
CA LYS A 285 -19.78 -0.70 -3.64
C LYS A 285 -19.25 -1.74 -2.69
N VAL A 286 -18.36 -1.33 -1.82
CA VAL A 286 -17.79 -2.17 -0.76
C VAL A 286 -18.40 -1.74 0.55
N THR A 287 -19.07 -2.65 1.24
CA THR A 287 -19.69 -2.39 2.55
C THR A 287 -18.80 -2.98 3.63
N VAL A 288 -18.37 -2.15 4.56
CA VAL A 288 -17.47 -2.50 5.65
C VAL A 288 -18.09 -2.11 6.98
N GLU A 289 -18.15 -3.03 7.93
CA GLU A 289 -18.50 -2.75 9.31
C GLU A 289 -17.22 -2.55 10.12
N LYS A 290 -17.16 -1.47 10.89
CA LYS A 290 -16.05 -1.19 11.80
C LYS A 290 -15.94 -2.28 12.84
N ALA A 291 -14.81 -2.97 12.88
CA ALA A 291 -14.48 -3.93 13.92
C ALA A 291 -14.21 -3.26 15.28
N VAL A 292 -14.18 -4.05 16.34
CA VAL A 292 -13.96 -3.57 17.73
C VAL A 292 -12.50 -3.15 17.96
#